data_e7e681c76f61590614f2a3f485b8b9a6
#
_entry.id   e7e681c76f61590614f2a3f485b8b9a6
#
_cell.length_a   1.000
_cell.length_b   1.000
_cell.length_c   1.000
_cell.angle_alpha   90.00
_cell.angle_beta   90.00
_cell.angle_gamma   90.00
#
_symmetry.space_group_name_H-M   'P 1'
#
loop_
_entity.id
_entity.type
_entity.pdbx_description
1 polymer ?
#
loop_
_entity_poly.entity_id
_entity_poly.type
_entity_poly.pdbx_seq_one_letter_code
_entity_poly.pdbx_strand_id
1 'polypeptide(L)'
;VTPAEVKALWYRHAVAENARLLEDLVATLTEDCVYEVVPWDLAYRGKDEARRFYRELWAALPDVRLTLRRHVVDEHCLVEESVVFGTHQGAWHGLAPTGRRIEFPLVIFFPVRDGLFAGERLYFDGAHLLRQLGAPPDVVLRGRP
;
A
#
# COMPACT_ATOMS: atom_id res chain seq x y z
N VAL A 1 -10.48 14.11 -16.06
CA VAL A 1 -9.06 13.75 -16.30
C VAL A 1 -8.95 12.70 -17.38
N THR A 2 -7.85 12.70 -18.09
CA THR A 2 -7.52 11.71 -19.11
C THR A 2 -6.70 10.57 -18.50
N PRO A 3 -6.66 9.39 -19.14
CA PRO A 3 -5.77 8.31 -18.69
C PRO A 3 -4.30 8.73 -18.56
N ALA A 4 -3.83 9.64 -19.43
CA ALA A 4 -2.47 10.16 -19.35
C ALA A 4 -2.24 11.01 -18.08
N GLU A 5 -3.22 11.80 -17.69
CA GLU A 5 -3.17 12.58 -16.44
C GLU A 5 -3.24 11.68 -15.22
N VAL A 6 -4.05 10.64 -15.25
CA VAL A 6 -4.11 9.62 -14.17
C VAL A 6 -2.75 8.94 -14.02
N LYS A 7 -2.12 8.57 -15.13
CA LYS A 7 -0.79 7.96 -15.11
C LYS A 7 0.27 8.92 -14.58
N ALA A 8 0.20 10.19 -14.93
CA ALA A 8 1.10 11.22 -14.40
C ALA A 8 0.92 11.41 -12.89
N LEU A 9 -0.32 11.36 -12.39
CA LEU A 9 -0.63 11.39 -10.96
C LEU A 9 0.02 10.20 -10.25
N TRP A 10 -0.10 9.00 -10.82
CA TRP A 10 0.52 7.80 -10.26
C TRP A 10 2.06 7.93 -10.19
N TYR A 11 2.70 8.47 -11.21
CA TYR A 11 4.16 8.70 -11.17
C TYR A 11 4.56 9.64 -10.04
N ARG A 12 3.82 10.72 -9.80
CA ARG A 12 4.08 11.61 -8.68
C ARG A 12 3.93 10.88 -7.34
N HIS A 13 2.89 10.07 -7.20
CA HIS A 13 2.63 9.26 -6.02
C HIS A 13 3.78 8.26 -5.77
N ALA A 14 4.15 7.47 -6.76
CA ALA A 14 5.20 6.46 -6.67
C ALA A 14 6.59 7.07 -6.39
N VAL A 15 6.91 8.20 -6.99
CA VAL A 15 8.17 8.91 -6.72
C VAL A 15 8.22 9.38 -5.27
N ALA A 16 7.14 9.97 -4.77
CA ALA A 16 7.05 10.42 -3.38
C ALA A 16 7.14 9.24 -2.39
N GLU A 17 6.49 8.12 -2.69
CA GLU A 17 6.57 6.91 -1.87
C GLU A 17 7.99 6.36 -1.82
N ASN A 18 8.64 6.19 -2.97
CA ASN A 18 10.01 5.67 -3.03
C ASN A 18 11.02 6.58 -2.32
N ALA A 19 10.82 7.88 -2.38
CA ALA A 19 11.67 8.87 -1.71
C ALA A 19 11.29 9.08 -0.24
N ARG A 20 10.26 8.43 0.28
CA ARG A 20 9.73 8.62 1.63
C ARG A 20 9.27 10.05 1.91
N LEU A 21 8.82 10.76 0.90
CA LEU A 21 8.29 12.12 1.00
C LEU A 21 6.79 12.06 1.32
N LEU A 22 6.47 11.85 2.59
CA LEU A 22 5.12 11.54 3.04
C LEU A 22 4.11 12.63 2.69
N GLU A 23 4.44 13.91 2.84
CA GLU A 23 3.53 15.01 2.54
C GLU A 23 3.30 15.19 1.04
N ASP A 24 4.31 14.96 0.21
CA ASP A 24 4.16 14.97 -1.25
C ASP A 24 3.30 13.80 -1.73
N LEU A 25 3.45 12.64 -1.08
CA LEU A 25 2.61 11.47 -1.34
C LEU A 25 1.15 11.76 -0.99
N VAL A 26 0.89 12.25 0.21
CA VAL A 26 -0.46 12.57 0.70
C VAL A 26 -1.12 13.69 -0.12
N ALA A 27 -0.31 14.59 -0.72
CA ALA A 27 -0.83 15.61 -1.64
C ALA A 27 -1.45 15.03 -2.91
N THR A 28 -1.19 13.77 -3.26
CA THR A 28 -1.83 13.08 -4.38
C THR A 28 -3.21 12.49 -4.06
N LEU A 29 -3.64 12.57 -2.80
CA LEU A 29 -4.85 11.94 -2.27
C LEU A 29 -5.97 12.97 -2.05
N THR A 30 -7.21 12.50 -2.14
CA THR A 30 -8.37 13.28 -1.67
C THR A 30 -8.39 13.36 -0.14
N GLU A 31 -9.07 14.37 0.42
CA GLU A 31 -9.17 14.54 1.88
C GLU A 31 -9.80 13.33 2.58
N ASP A 32 -10.80 12.73 1.96
CA ASP A 32 -11.56 11.58 2.45
C ASP A 32 -11.09 10.25 1.84
N CYS A 33 -9.83 10.16 1.43
CA CYS A 33 -9.27 8.94 0.86
C CYS A 33 -9.45 7.73 1.79
N VAL A 34 -9.53 6.54 1.19
CA VAL A 34 -9.63 5.29 1.95
C VAL A 34 -8.60 4.30 1.42
N TYR A 35 -7.75 3.82 2.32
CA TYR A 35 -6.84 2.71 2.06
C TYR A 35 -7.46 1.44 2.61
N GLU A 36 -7.72 0.46 1.74
CA GLU A 36 -8.28 -0.83 2.14
C GLU A 36 -7.25 -1.93 1.92
N VAL A 37 -6.90 -2.64 2.98
CA VAL A 37 -6.07 -3.86 2.93
C VAL A 37 -7.02 -5.04 2.95
N VAL A 38 -7.46 -5.46 1.76
CA VAL A 38 -8.59 -6.40 1.61
C VAL A 38 -8.36 -7.75 2.30
N PRO A 39 -7.18 -8.41 2.18
CA PRO A 39 -6.97 -9.71 2.81
C PRO A 39 -7.07 -9.71 4.33
N TRP A 40 -6.87 -8.56 4.97
CA TRP A 40 -6.86 -8.44 6.43
C TRP A 40 -8.04 -7.64 6.98
N ASP A 41 -8.98 -7.26 6.13
CA ASP A 41 -10.16 -6.46 6.52
C ASP A 41 -9.79 -5.19 7.31
N LEU A 42 -8.75 -4.50 6.85
CA LEU A 42 -8.29 -3.24 7.43
C LEU A 42 -8.64 -2.08 6.52
N ALA A 43 -9.05 -0.96 7.11
CA ALA A 43 -9.29 0.28 6.40
C ALA A 43 -8.68 1.46 7.17
N TYR A 44 -8.09 2.37 6.40
CA TYR A 44 -7.50 3.63 6.87
C TYR A 44 -8.24 4.77 6.17
N ARG A 45 -8.90 5.65 6.94
CA ARG A 45 -9.81 6.66 6.39
C ARG A 45 -9.27 8.06 6.62
N GLY A 46 -9.19 8.82 5.52
CA GLY A 46 -8.68 10.19 5.52
C GLY A 46 -7.16 10.27 5.49
N LYS A 47 -6.65 11.47 5.24
CA LYS A 47 -5.21 11.69 5.05
C LYS A 47 -4.38 11.36 6.29
N ASP A 48 -4.89 11.61 7.50
CA ASP A 48 -4.14 11.29 8.72
C ASP A 48 -3.95 9.78 8.90
N GLU A 49 -4.97 8.99 8.60
CA GLU A 49 -4.84 7.55 8.62
C GLU A 49 -4.00 7.00 7.45
N ALA A 50 -4.03 7.64 6.28
CA ALA A 50 -3.13 7.32 5.18
C ALA A 50 -1.66 7.55 5.58
N ARG A 51 -1.36 8.66 6.28
CA ARG A 51 -0.02 8.89 6.86
C ARG A 51 0.37 7.77 7.82
N ARG A 52 -0.56 7.33 8.67
CA ARG A 52 -0.33 6.22 9.60
C ARG A 52 -0.04 4.91 8.84
N PHE A 53 -0.78 4.62 7.78
CA PHE A 53 -0.55 3.45 6.92
C PHE A 53 0.90 3.41 6.42
N TYR A 54 1.42 4.49 5.87
CA TYR A 54 2.79 4.54 5.37
C TYR A 54 3.83 4.49 6.48
N ARG A 55 3.61 5.18 7.60
CA ARG A 55 4.52 5.10 8.75
C ARG A 55 4.62 3.68 9.30
N GLU A 56 3.50 2.99 9.42
CA GLU A 56 3.47 1.59 9.86
C GLU A 56 4.18 0.67 8.87
N LEU A 57 3.93 0.84 7.58
CA LEU A 57 4.58 0.07 6.52
C LEU A 57 6.10 0.25 6.54
N TRP A 58 6.56 1.50 6.56
CA TRP A 58 8.00 1.80 6.55
C TRP A 58 8.70 1.42 7.85
N ALA A 59 8.01 1.45 8.97
CA ALA A 59 8.55 0.95 10.24
C ALA A 59 8.67 -0.58 10.25
N ALA A 60 7.68 -1.28 9.71
CA ALA A 60 7.68 -2.74 9.63
C ALA A 60 8.70 -3.27 8.61
N LEU A 61 8.75 -2.64 7.44
CA LEU A 61 9.60 -3.01 6.30
C LEU A 61 10.43 -1.80 5.86
N PRO A 62 11.52 -1.46 6.56
CA PRO A 62 12.29 -0.25 6.24
C PRO A 62 12.90 -0.24 4.83
N ASP A 63 13.14 -1.41 4.26
CA ASP A 63 13.68 -1.61 2.92
C ASP A 63 12.61 -1.93 1.87
N VAL A 64 11.34 -1.71 2.18
CA VAL A 64 10.24 -2.04 1.26
C VAL A 64 10.42 -1.35 -0.09
N ARG A 65 10.22 -2.11 -1.15
CA ARG A 65 10.15 -1.63 -2.52
C ARG A 65 9.12 -2.42 -3.30
N LEU A 66 8.55 -1.76 -4.29
CA LEU A 66 7.63 -2.36 -5.23
C LEU A 66 8.26 -2.34 -6.62
N THR A 67 8.22 -3.48 -7.31
CA THR A 67 8.60 -3.58 -8.71
C THR A 67 7.35 -3.64 -9.56
N LEU A 68 7.09 -2.58 -10.31
CA LEU A 68 5.95 -2.50 -11.22
C LEU A 68 6.07 -3.55 -12.33
N ARG A 69 4.99 -4.30 -12.55
CA ARG A 69 4.84 -5.21 -13.70
C ARG A 69 4.04 -4.58 -14.81
N ARG A 70 2.89 -3.99 -14.49
CA ARG A 70 2.04 -3.30 -15.47
C ARG A 70 1.03 -2.38 -14.81
N HIS A 71 0.52 -1.46 -15.62
CA HIS A 71 -0.67 -0.67 -15.33
C HIS A 71 -1.80 -1.02 -16.28
N VAL A 72 -3.03 -0.92 -15.77
CA VAL A 72 -4.24 -0.75 -16.56
C VAL A 72 -4.87 0.57 -16.11
N VAL A 73 -5.17 1.47 -17.03
CA VAL A 73 -5.59 2.81 -16.67
C VAL A 73 -6.73 3.30 -17.56
N ASP A 74 -7.73 3.91 -16.93
CA ASP A 74 -8.74 4.71 -17.61
C ASP A 74 -8.89 6.07 -16.88
N GLU A 75 -9.95 6.82 -17.18
CA GLU A 75 -10.21 8.14 -16.58
C GLU A 75 -10.68 8.08 -15.12
N HIS A 76 -11.07 6.90 -14.64
CA HIS A 76 -11.66 6.73 -13.31
C HIS A 76 -10.77 5.93 -12.36
N CYS A 77 -9.84 5.15 -12.90
CA CYS A 77 -9.04 4.24 -12.09
C CYS A 77 -7.71 3.89 -12.76
N LEU A 78 -6.69 3.72 -11.94
CA LEU A 78 -5.48 3.03 -12.35
C LEU A 78 -5.36 1.74 -11.53
N VAL A 79 -5.05 0.64 -12.21
CA VAL A 79 -4.74 -0.64 -11.57
C VAL A 79 -3.27 -0.93 -11.74
N GLU A 80 -2.58 -1.15 -10.64
CA GLU A 80 -1.18 -1.51 -10.59
C GLU A 80 -1.03 -2.99 -10.26
N GLU A 81 -0.22 -3.71 -11.03
CA GLU A 81 0.28 -5.02 -10.67
C GLU A 81 1.77 -4.91 -10.39
N SER A 82 2.18 -5.24 -9.18
CA SER A 82 3.56 -5.12 -8.71
C SER A 82 3.97 -6.32 -7.86
N VAL A 83 5.27 -6.45 -7.62
CA VAL A 83 5.82 -7.36 -6.61
C VAL A 83 6.40 -6.54 -5.47
N VAL A 84 6.01 -6.88 -4.26
CA VAL A 84 6.54 -6.27 -3.03
C VAL A 84 7.72 -7.07 -2.53
N PHE A 85 8.78 -6.37 -2.16
CA PHE A 85 9.97 -6.94 -1.49
C PHE A 85 10.21 -6.17 -0.20
N GLY A 86 10.65 -6.86 0.83
CA GLY A 86 11.05 -6.22 2.08
C GLY A 86 11.59 -7.20 3.10
N THR A 87 12.08 -6.66 4.20
CA THR A 87 12.57 -7.43 5.36
C THR A 87 11.78 -6.99 6.58
N HIS A 88 11.16 -7.94 7.28
CA HIS A 88 10.34 -7.69 8.45
C HIS A 88 11.20 -7.37 9.67
N GLN A 89 11.52 -6.09 9.86
CA GLN A 89 12.44 -5.59 10.89
C GLN A 89 11.74 -4.83 12.01
N GLY A 90 10.48 -4.44 11.83
CA GLY A 90 9.67 -3.76 12.83
C GLY A 90 8.36 -4.49 13.09
N ALA A 91 7.71 -4.22 14.21
CA ALA A 91 6.39 -4.78 14.51
C ALA A 91 5.39 -4.39 13.42
N TRP A 92 4.54 -5.32 13.02
CA TRP A 92 3.56 -5.11 11.96
C TRP A 92 2.23 -5.75 12.33
N HIS A 93 1.21 -4.93 12.52
CA HIS A 93 -0.15 -5.37 12.89
C HIS A 93 -0.19 -6.38 14.04
N GLY A 94 0.63 -6.18 15.05
CA GLY A 94 0.72 -7.05 16.22
C GLY A 94 1.70 -8.22 16.08
N LEU A 95 2.32 -8.43 14.92
CA LEU A 95 3.41 -9.38 14.75
C LEU A 95 4.74 -8.75 15.17
N ALA A 96 5.46 -9.41 16.07
CA ALA A 96 6.82 -9.04 16.41
C ALA A 96 7.75 -9.19 15.21
N PRO A 97 8.82 -8.39 15.08
CA PRO A 97 9.75 -8.49 13.97
C PRO A 97 10.37 -9.89 13.89
N THR A 98 10.36 -10.45 12.68
CA THR A 98 10.87 -11.82 12.42
C THR A 98 12.25 -11.83 11.79
N GLY A 99 12.69 -10.70 11.21
CA GLY A 99 13.91 -10.60 10.42
C GLY A 99 13.84 -11.31 9.06
N ARG A 100 12.67 -11.81 8.68
CA ARG A 100 12.50 -12.56 7.44
C ARG A 100 12.36 -11.65 6.24
N ARG A 101 12.91 -12.07 5.11
CA ARG A 101 12.63 -11.46 3.81
C ARG A 101 11.29 -11.95 3.30
N ILE A 102 10.54 -11.03 2.71
CA ILE A 102 9.26 -11.32 2.07
C ILE A 102 9.26 -10.84 0.63
N GLU A 103 8.54 -11.58 -0.19
CA GLU A 103 8.32 -11.25 -1.59
C GLU A 103 6.92 -11.75 -1.97
N PHE A 104 6.04 -10.87 -2.44
CA PHE A 104 4.69 -11.28 -2.80
C PHE A 104 4.10 -10.39 -3.89
N PRO A 105 3.25 -10.95 -4.79
CA PRO A 105 2.55 -10.16 -5.79
C PRO A 105 1.42 -9.36 -5.15
N LEU A 106 1.20 -8.17 -5.70
CA LEU A 106 0.22 -7.20 -5.21
C LEU A 106 -0.52 -6.59 -6.39
N VAL A 107 -1.82 -6.42 -6.24
CA VAL A 107 -2.64 -5.62 -7.14
C VAL A 107 -3.26 -4.48 -6.33
N ILE A 108 -3.11 -3.26 -6.81
CA ILE A 108 -3.69 -2.07 -6.19
C ILE A 108 -4.62 -1.38 -7.17
N PHE A 109 -5.84 -1.08 -6.71
CA PHE A 109 -6.76 -0.19 -7.40
C PHE A 109 -6.61 1.21 -6.82
N PHE A 110 -6.37 2.19 -7.69
CA PHE A 110 -6.31 3.60 -7.36
C PHE A 110 -7.52 4.31 -7.99
N PRO A 111 -8.65 4.40 -7.29
CA PRO A 111 -9.79 5.16 -7.81
C PRO A 111 -9.46 6.65 -7.90
N VAL A 112 -9.93 7.29 -8.96
CA VAL A 112 -9.68 8.72 -9.23
C VAL A 112 -10.94 9.52 -9.01
N ARG A 113 -10.81 10.62 -8.28
CA ARG A 113 -11.87 11.60 -8.09
C ARG A 113 -11.26 13.00 -8.00
N ASP A 114 -11.83 13.94 -8.76
CA ASP A 114 -11.38 15.34 -8.76
C ASP A 114 -9.87 15.50 -9.05
N GLY A 115 -9.32 14.65 -9.92
CA GLY A 115 -7.91 14.70 -10.32
C GLY A 115 -6.92 14.17 -9.28
N LEU A 116 -7.38 13.54 -8.22
CA LEU A 116 -6.59 12.94 -7.15
C LEU A 116 -7.00 11.48 -6.93
N PHE A 117 -6.16 10.72 -6.25
CA PHE A 117 -6.54 9.37 -5.84
C PHE A 117 -7.46 9.41 -4.61
N ALA A 118 -8.58 8.70 -4.70
CA ALA A 118 -9.50 8.55 -3.57
C ALA A 118 -9.03 7.45 -2.58
N GLY A 119 -7.79 7.04 -2.68
CA GLY A 119 -7.14 6.05 -1.84
C GLY A 119 -6.59 4.87 -2.65
N GLU A 120 -6.42 3.77 -1.96
CA GLU A 120 -5.91 2.52 -2.52
C GLU A 120 -6.74 1.34 -2.04
N ARG A 121 -6.89 0.35 -2.91
CA ARG A 121 -7.49 -0.91 -2.54
C ARG A 121 -6.53 -2.04 -2.88
N LEU A 122 -5.95 -2.65 -1.85
CA LEU A 122 -4.84 -3.59 -1.97
C LEU A 122 -5.33 -5.03 -1.89
N TYR A 123 -4.97 -5.82 -2.91
CA TYR A 123 -5.25 -7.25 -3.01
C TYR A 123 -3.96 -8.03 -3.09
N PHE A 124 -3.80 -8.99 -2.20
CA PHE A 124 -2.69 -9.96 -2.22
C PHE A 124 -3.11 -11.23 -1.47
N ASP A 125 -2.31 -12.28 -1.61
CA ASP A 125 -2.53 -13.52 -0.87
C ASP A 125 -1.99 -13.36 0.57
N GLY A 126 -2.88 -13.06 1.50
CA GLY A 126 -2.53 -12.86 2.91
C GLY A 126 -1.97 -14.12 3.56
N ALA A 127 -2.46 -15.30 3.20
CA ALA A 127 -1.95 -16.56 3.73
C ALA A 127 -0.50 -16.83 3.27
N HIS A 128 -0.20 -16.53 2.00
CA HIS A 128 1.14 -16.65 1.46
C HIS A 128 2.13 -15.73 2.20
N LEU A 129 1.75 -14.49 2.46
CA LEU A 129 2.57 -13.54 3.23
C LEU A 129 2.78 -14.02 4.67
N LEU A 130 1.73 -14.50 5.34
CA LEU A 130 1.84 -15.02 6.71
C LEU A 130 2.78 -16.23 6.78
N ARG A 131 2.75 -17.13 5.80
CA ARG A 131 3.68 -18.24 5.72
C ARG A 131 5.13 -17.78 5.60
N GLN A 132 5.39 -16.77 4.78
CA GLN A 132 6.74 -16.18 4.66
C GLN A 132 7.22 -15.56 5.97
N LEU A 133 6.33 -14.93 6.72
CA LEU A 133 6.61 -14.37 8.04
C LEU A 133 6.75 -15.43 9.13
N GLY A 134 6.44 -16.69 8.83
CA GLY A 134 6.44 -17.78 9.82
C GLY A 134 5.35 -17.60 10.88
N ALA A 135 4.29 -16.84 10.56
CA ALA A 135 3.16 -16.66 11.44
C ALA A 135 2.23 -17.88 11.40
N PRO A 136 1.51 -18.18 12.50
CA PRO A 136 0.47 -19.20 12.47
C PRO A 136 -0.62 -18.86 11.44
N PRO A 137 -1.21 -19.87 10.74
CA PRO A 137 -2.17 -19.61 9.69
C PRO A 137 -3.49 -19.01 10.19
N ASP A 138 -3.77 -19.11 11.48
CA ASP A 138 -4.95 -18.57 12.15
C ASP A 138 -4.68 -17.23 12.86
N VAL A 139 -3.49 -16.65 12.69
CA VAL A 139 -3.19 -15.35 13.29
C VAL A 139 -4.08 -14.27 12.65
N VAL A 140 -4.66 -13.44 13.49
CA VAL A 140 -5.40 -12.27 13.06
C VAL A 140 -4.48 -11.06 13.20
N LEU A 141 -4.14 -10.44 12.07
CA LEU A 141 -3.38 -9.21 12.08
C LEU A 141 -4.25 -8.08 12.62
N ARG A 142 -3.70 -7.33 13.56
CA ARG A 142 -4.42 -6.26 14.23
C ARG A 142 -4.22 -4.96 13.47
N GLY A 143 -5.32 -4.28 13.21
CA GLY A 143 -5.31 -2.90 12.83
C GLY A 143 -4.92 -2.02 14.02
N ARG A 144 -5.51 -0.84 14.07
CA ARG A 144 -5.32 0.07 15.20
C ARG A 144 -5.93 -0.53 16.47
N PRO A 145 -5.23 -0.41 17.59
CA PRO A 145 -5.85 -0.73 18.87
C PRO A 145 -7.04 0.18 19.20
#